data_cb357f2ba68828ca59162abd48b0640d
#
_entry.id   cb357f2ba68828ca59162abd48b0640d
#
_cell.length_a   1.000
_cell.length_b   1.000
_cell.length_c   1.000
_cell.angle_alpha   90.00
_cell.angle_beta   90.00
_cell.angle_gamma   90.00
#
_symmetry.space_group_name_H-M   'P 1'
#
loop_
_entity.id
_entity.type
_entity.pdbx_description
1 polymer ?
#
loop_
_entity_poly.entity_id
_entity_poly.type
_entity_poly.pdbx_seq_one_letter_code
_entity_poly.pdbx_strand_id
1 'polypeptide(L)'
;VGYWQTNMVSEDSRIFWNLMIANDGQYDVVPLSYPVSMDANVASTNIQTLKNIYKQQRRWAYGAENIPYFMFGFMRNKAISFFKKLYYGFMVIEGNHSWATNALLIFALGWLPVLLGGPEFNRTVLSFNLPYLTRIIMTLSMLGLVSSAVLSIVLLPPRPLKYGKFKYFWMLVQWVLFPATTIFLGSIPALEAQTRLMLGKYMGFWVTPKSRSTS
;
A
#
# COMPACT_ATOMS: atom_id res chain seq x y z
N VAL A 1 0.56 16.14 23.79
CA VAL A 1 0.24 14.83 23.17
C VAL A 1 1.17 13.71 23.60
N GLY A 2 2.26 14.02 24.28
CA GLY A 2 3.28 13.05 24.63
C GLY A 2 4.23 12.71 23.48
N TYR A 3 5.04 11.67 23.70
CA TYR A 3 5.99 11.16 22.71
C TYR A 3 5.36 10.06 21.85
N TRP A 4 6.19 9.43 21.02
CA TRP A 4 5.82 8.28 20.21
C TRP A 4 5.32 7.13 21.08
N GLN A 5 4.24 6.49 20.67
CA GLN A 5 3.71 5.34 21.38
C GLN A 5 4.57 4.10 21.08
N THR A 6 4.96 3.37 22.13
CA THR A 6 5.83 2.20 22.02
C THR A 6 5.08 0.86 22.04
N ASN A 7 3.78 0.91 22.29
CA ASN A 7 2.93 -0.28 22.47
C ASN A 7 2.10 -0.63 21.23
N MET A 8 2.50 -0.15 20.06
CA MET A 8 1.78 -0.37 18.82
C MET A 8 2.71 -0.57 17.62
N VAL A 9 2.16 -1.07 16.53
CA VAL A 9 2.92 -1.44 15.33
C VAL A 9 3.16 -0.25 14.40
N SER A 10 2.23 0.70 14.37
CA SER A 10 2.21 1.85 13.45
C SER A 10 2.33 3.18 14.21
N GLU A 11 3.37 3.28 15.05
CA GLU A 11 3.65 4.44 15.89
C GLU A 11 3.84 5.73 15.10
N ASP A 12 4.44 5.63 13.91
CA ASP A 12 4.72 6.74 12.99
C ASP A 12 3.45 7.40 12.44
N SER A 13 2.44 6.63 12.10
CA SER A 13 1.15 7.16 11.66
C SER A 13 0.25 7.55 12.84
N ARG A 14 0.37 6.90 14.00
CA ARG A 14 -0.41 7.23 15.20
C ARG A 14 -0.15 8.65 15.71
N ILE A 15 1.10 9.12 15.65
CA ILE A 15 1.43 10.47 16.10
C ILE A 15 0.68 11.55 15.30
N PHE A 16 0.47 11.33 13.99
CA PHE A 16 -0.34 12.23 13.16
C PHE A 16 -1.77 12.35 13.71
N TRP A 17 -2.41 11.21 14.00
CA TRP A 17 -3.79 11.20 14.52
C TRP A 17 -3.90 11.81 15.90
N ASN A 18 -2.91 11.57 16.77
CA ASN A 18 -2.84 12.19 18.08
C ASN A 18 -2.81 13.72 17.98
N LEU A 19 -1.95 14.24 17.10
CA LEU A 19 -1.80 15.69 16.90
C LEU A 19 -3.04 16.28 16.21
N MET A 20 -3.63 15.59 15.25
CA MET A 20 -4.86 16.01 14.58
C MET A 20 -6.03 16.14 15.58
N ILE A 21 -6.20 15.17 16.48
CA ILE A 21 -7.29 15.17 17.47
C ILE A 21 -7.02 16.22 18.56
N ALA A 22 -5.79 16.33 19.05
CA ALA A 22 -5.44 17.24 20.14
C ALA A 22 -5.46 18.72 19.73
N ASN A 23 -5.29 19.02 18.44
CA ASN A 23 -5.34 20.38 17.91
C ASN A 23 -6.66 20.66 17.17
N ASP A 24 -7.74 19.98 17.51
CA ASP A 24 -9.08 20.22 16.95
C ASP A 24 -9.13 20.19 15.42
N GLY A 25 -8.31 19.33 14.82
CA GLY A 25 -8.17 19.22 13.39
C GLY A 25 -7.29 20.30 12.74
N GLN A 26 -6.69 21.20 13.48
CA GLN A 26 -5.80 22.26 12.98
C GLN A 26 -4.34 21.77 13.00
N TYR A 27 -4.08 20.69 12.29
CA TYR A 27 -2.75 20.10 12.16
C TYR A 27 -2.54 19.63 10.73
N ASP A 28 -1.42 20.02 10.15
CA ASP A 28 -1.02 19.65 8.82
C ASP A 28 0.45 19.19 8.80
N VAL A 29 0.76 18.27 7.88
CA VAL A 29 2.13 17.84 7.63
C VAL A 29 2.65 18.58 6.40
N VAL A 30 3.73 19.33 6.57
CA VAL A 30 4.39 20.03 5.47
C VAL A 30 5.52 19.17 4.93
N PRO A 31 5.48 18.77 3.65
CA PRO A 31 6.55 17.97 3.06
C PRO A 31 7.82 18.83 2.93
N LEU A 32 8.96 18.24 3.33
CA LEU A 32 10.27 18.85 3.08
C LEU A 32 10.69 18.52 1.64
N SER A 33 10.88 19.53 0.81
CA SER A 33 11.38 19.38 -0.57
C SER A 33 12.90 19.14 -0.60
N TYR A 34 13.34 18.12 0.12
CA TYR A 34 14.74 17.73 0.21
C TYR A 34 14.92 16.25 -0.15
N PRO A 35 15.86 15.90 -1.06
CA PRO A 35 16.08 14.52 -1.44
C PRO A 35 16.64 13.72 -0.26
N VAL A 36 16.01 12.60 0.06
CA VAL A 36 16.44 11.69 1.12
C VAL A 36 16.86 10.37 0.49
N SER A 37 18.10 9.97 0.73
CA SER A 37 18.59 8.64 0.35
C SER A 37 18.24 7.61 1.42
N MET A 38 17.62 6.52 1.01
CA MET A 38 17.32 5.39 1.90
C MET A 38 17.91 4.10 1.34
N ASP A 39 18.44 3.27 2.24
CA ASP A 39 18.92 1.94 1.87
C ASP A 39 17.77 1.04 1.47
N ALA A 40 17.93 0.29 0.38
CA ALA A 40 16.99 -0.74 -0.01
C ALA A 40 16.98 -1.88 1.03
N ASN A 41 15.82 -2.53 1.16
CA ASN A 41 15.68 -3.74 1.98
C ASN A 41 16.28 -4.93 1.22
N VAL A 42 17.60 -5.13 1.39
CA VAL A 42 18.34 -6.24 0.78
C VAL A 42 18.89 -7.14 1.88
N ALA A 43 18.71 -8.45 1.75
CA ALA A 43 19.29 -9.48 2.59
C ALA A 43 20.34 -10.28 1.83
N SER A 44 21.00 -11.23 2.49
CA SER A 44 22.05 -12.07 1.90
C SER A 44 21.56 -12.93 0.73
N THR A 45 20.25 -13.27 0.69
CA THR A 45 19.63 -14.03 -0.40
C THR A 45 18.36 -13.36 -0.91
N ASN A 46 18.00 -13.60 -2.18
CA ASN A 46 16.78 -13.07 -2.77
C ASN A 46 15.52 -13.56 -2.04
N ILE A 47 15.49 -14.82 -1.62
CA ILE A 47 14.36 -15.40 -0.87
C ILE A 47 14.19 -14.70 0.47
N GLN A 48 15.29 -14.44 1.17
CA GLN A 48 15.23 -13.72 2.45
C GLN A 48 14.82 -12.27 2.24
N THR A 49 15.26 -11.64 1.16
CA THR A 49 14.82 -10.28 0.76
C THR A 49 13.31 -10.25 0.55
N LEU A 50 12.74 -11.19 -0.21
CA LEU A 50 11.29 -11.28 -0.43
C LEU A 50 10.51 -11.51 0.87
N LYS A 51 11.01 -12.40 1.75
CA LYS A 51 10.40 -12.61 3.08
C LYS A 51 10.42 -11.35 3.93
N ASN A 52 11.51 -10.58 3.90
CA ASN A 52 11.64 -9.34 4.64
C ASN A 52 10.69 -8.26 4.09
N ILE A 53 10.58 -8.15 2.76
CA ILE A 53 9.63 -7.24 2.10
C ILE A 53 8.19 -7.62 2.49
N TYR A 54 7.82 -8.90 2.41
CA TYR A 54 6.50 -9.35 2.82
C TYR A 54 6.15 -8.97 4.27
N LYS A 55 7.08 -9.24 5.20
CA LYS A 55 6.90 -8.87 6.62
C LYS A 55 6.80 -7.35 6.82
N GLN A 56 7.58 -6.58 6.07
CA GLN A 56 7.54 -5.11 6.11
C GLN A 56 6.20 -4.59 5.60
N GLN A 57 5.71 -5.07 4.45
CA GLN A 57 4.42 -4.69 3.89
C GLN A 57 3.27 -5.05 4.84
N ARG A 58 3.32 -6.25 5.42
CA ARG A 58 2.34 -6.68 6.41
C ARG A 58 2.34 -5.77 7.65
N ARG A 59 3.52 -5.38 8.13
CA ARG A 59 3.63 -4.44 9.25
C ARG A 59 3.02 -3.07 8.92
N TRP A 60 3.32 -2.54 7.75
CA TRP A 60 2.74 -1.26 7.31
C TRP A 60 1.22 -1.33 7.15
N ALA A 61 0.71 -2.40 6.57
CA ALA A 61 -0.73 -2.60 6.39
C ALA A 61 -1.48 -2.83 7.73
N TYR A 62 -0.78 -3.24 8.78
CA TYR A 62 -1.34 -3.28 10.14
C TYR A 62 -1.67 -1.88 10.67
N GLY A 63 -1.20 -0.82 10.02
CA GLY A 63 -1.59 0.57 10.27
C GLY A 63 -3.09 0.84 10.22
N ALA A 64 -3.89 -0.08 9.66
CA ALA A 64 -5.35 -0.08 9.78
C ALA A 64 -5.84 -0.06 11.24
N GLU A 65 -5.01 -0.44 12.24
CA GLU A 65 -5.29 -0.29 13.68
C GLU A 65 -5.56 1.15 14.10
N ASN A 66 -5.14 2.14 13.30
CA ASN A 66 -5.43 3.54 13.55
C ASN A 66 -6.87 3.93 13.22
N ILE A 67 -7.58 3.18 12.37
CA ILE A 67 -8.95 3.51 11.95
C ILE A 67 -9.89 3.64 13.14
N PRO A 68 -10.07 2.63 14.01
CA PRO A 68 -10.96 2.76 15.16
C PRO A 68 -10.50 3.87 16.12
N TYR A 69 -9.20 4.09 16.26
CA TYR A 69 -8.66 5.12 17.14
C TYR A 69 -9.06 6.53 16.70
N PHE A 70 -8.75 6.93 15.47
CA PHE A 70 -9.05 8.29 15.03
C PHE A 70 -10.56 8.50 14.83
N MET A 71 -11.30 7.48 14.38
CA MET A 71 -12.76 7.59 14.26
C MET A 71 -13.42 7.84 15.61
N PHE A 72 -12.99 7.14 16.66
CA PHE A 72 -13.47 7.37 18.00
C PHE A 72 -13.08 8.77 18.53
N GLY A 73 -11.85 9.22 18.24
CA GLY A 73 -11.41 10.58 18.51
C GLY A 73 -12.27 11.64 17.80
N PHE A 74 -12.56 11.41 16.52
CA PHE A 74 -13.42 12.28 15.73
C PHE A 74 -14.87 12.34 16.23
N MET A 75 -15.42 11.23 16.72
CA MET A 75 -16.76 11.21 17.30
C MET A 75 -16.82 12.05 18.59
N ARG A 76 -15.81 11.98 19.42
CA ARG A 76 -15.73 12.72 20.68
C ARG A 76 -15.40 14.19 20.51
N ASN A 77 -14.54 14.54 19.57
CA ASN A 77 -14.11 15.91 19.36
C ASN A 77 -15.11 16.66 18.45
N LYS A 78 -15.91 17.54 19.05
CA LYS A 78 -16.91 18.36 18.34
C LYS A 78 -16.33 19.57 17.60
N ALA A 79 -15.10 19.99 17.91
CA ALA A 79 -14.44 21.12 17.28
C ALA A 79 -13.97 20.81 15.85
N ILE A 80 -13.65 19.55 15.55
CA ILE A 80 -13.26 19.13 14.20
C ILE A 80 -14.49 19.16 13.29
N SER A 81 -14.39 19.86 12.15
CA SER A 81 -15.49 19.98 11.18
C SER A 81 -15.92 18.64 10.61
N PHE A 82 -17.19 18.50 10.32
CA PHE A 82 -17.77 17.27 9.74
C PHE A 82 -17.10 16.88 8.41
N PHE A 83 -16.86 17.84 7.53
CA PHE A 83 -16.20 17.57 6.24
C PHE A 83 -14.78 17.04 6.41
N LYS A 84 -14.01 17.55 7.39
CA LYS A 84 -12.67 17.08 7.70
C LYS A 84 -12.69 15.64 8.22
N LYS A 85 -13.63 15.32 9.09
CA LYS A 85 -13.85 13.94 9.58
C LYS A 85 -14.21 12.98 8.45
N LEU A 86 -15.12 13.40 7.58
CA LEU A 86 -15.54 12.59 6.42
C LEU A 86 -14.38 12.38 5.45
N TYR A 87 -13.64 13.42 5.13
CA TYR A 87 -12.49 13.36 4.22
C TYR A 87 -11.42 12.38 4.72
N TYR A 88 -10.93 12.58 5.95
CA TYR A 88 -9.89 11.70 6.49
C TYR A 88 -10.42 10.29 6.78
N GLY A 89 -11.64 10.16 7.27
CA GLY A 89 -12.28 8.86 7.47
C GLY A 89 -12.37 8.07 6.17
N PHE A 90 -12.91 8.68 5.12
CA PHE A 90 -13.01 8.05 3.80
C PHE A 90 -11.62 7.71 3.23
N MET A 91 -10.70 8.67 3.22
CA MET A 91 -9.37 8.48 2.64
C MET A 91 -8.60 7.31 3.29
N VAL A 92 -8.67 7.18 4.62
CA VAL A 92 -7.92 6.12 5.31
C VAL A 92 -8.61 4.76 5.19
N ILE A 93 -9.93 4.71 5.30
CA ILE A 93 -10.69 3.47 5.13
C ILE A 93 -10.56 2.97 3.71
N GLU A 94 -10.80 3.84 2.71
CA GLU A 94 -10.65 3.51 1.30
C GLU A 94 -9.23 3.06 0.98
N GLY A 95 -8.20 3.81 1.40
CA GLY A 95 -6.81 3.48 1.11
C GLY A 95 -6.40 2.12 1.68
N ASN A 96 -6.77 1.80 2.93
CA ASN A 96 -6.48 0.48 3.52
C ASN A 96 -7.27 -0.64 2.84
N HIS A 97 -8.56 -0.40 2.53
CA HIS A 97 -9.39 -1.36 1.82
C HIS A 97 -8.85 -1.63 0.41
N SER A 98 -8.59 -0.57 -0.36
CA SER A 98 -8.05 -0.66 -1.72
C SER A 98 -6.70 -1.39 -1.75
N TRP A 99 -5.81 -1.09 -0.81
CA TRP A 99 -4.52 -1.78 -0.71
C TRP A 99 -4.68 -3.29 -0.55
N ALA A 100 -5.59 -3.72 0.33
CA ALA A 100 -5.82 -5.15 0.57
C ALA A 100 -6.56 -5.85 -0.56
N THR A 101 -7.45 -5.16 -1.27
CA THR A 101 -8.45 -5.84 -2.11
C THR A 101 -8.37 -5.54 -3.60
N ASN A 102 -8.02 -4.32 -4.03
CA ASN A 102 -8.20 -3.93 -5.43
C ASN A 102 -7.46 -4.83 -6.43
N ALA A 103 -6.19 -5.16 -6.18
CA ALA A 103 -5.44 -6.02 -7.10
C ALA A 103 -6.04 -7.44 -7.18
N LEU A 104 -6.54 -7.97 -6.05
CA LEU A 104 -7.22 -9.26 -6.00
C LEU A 104 -8.58 -9.22 -6.69
N LEU A 105 -9.35 -8.15 -6.49
CA LEU A 105 -10.65 -7.96 -7.13
C LEU A 105 -10.52 -7.84 -8.64
N ILE A 106 -9.58 -7.04 -9.14
CA ILE A 106 -9.33 -6.90 -10.57
C ILE A 106 -8.90 -8.25 -11.17
N PHE A 107 -8.01 -8.98 -10.48
CA PHE A 107 -7.57 -10.29 -10.94
C PHE A 107 -8.69 -11.33 -10.92
N ALA A 108 -9.49 -11.38 -9.84
CA ALA A 108 -10.49 -12.41 -9.64
C ALA A 108 -11.82 -12.09 -10.33
N LEU A 109 -12.38 -10.89 -10.12
CA LEU A 109 -13.74 -10.58 -10.57
C LEU A 109 -13.87 -10.44 -12.09
N GLY A 110 -12.79 -10.09 -12.80
CA GLY A 110 -12.83 -9.99 -14.25
C GLY A 110 -13.02 -11.34 -14.97
N TRP A 111 -12.59 -12.43 -14.35
CA TRP A 111 -12.56 -13.75 -15.01
C TRP A 111 -13.24 -14.88 -14.22
N LEU A 112 -13.08 -14.86 -12.91
CA LEU A 112 -13.52 -15.96 -12.06
C LEU A 112 -15.03 -16.23 -12.14
N PRO A 113 -15.93 -15.21 -12.12
CA PRO A 113 -17.36 -15.43 -12.26
C PRO A 113 -17.74 -16.06 -13.60
N VAL A 114 -17.04 -15.68 -14.68
CA VAL A 114 -17.28 -16.26 -16.02
C VAL A 114 -16.85 -17.72 -16.09
N LEU A 115 -15.75 -18.07 -15.42
CA LEU A 115 -15.22 -19.43 -15.39
C LEU A 115 -16.04 -20.35 -14.50
N LEU A 116 -16.55 -19.88 -13.37
CA LEU A 116 -17.20 -20.68 -12.34
C LEU A 116 -18.72 -20.56 -12.32
N GLY A 117 -19.30 -19.54 -12.96
CA GLY A 117 -20.73 -19.21 -12.87
C GLY A 117 -21.67 -20.16 -13.62
N GLY A 118 -21.14 -21.06 -14.44
CA GLY A 118 -21.91 -22.03 -15.18
C GLY A 118 -22.75 -21.44 -16.32
N PRO A 119 -23.55 -22.28 -17.03
CA PRO A 119 -24.31 -21.89 -18.22
C PRO A 119 -25.34 -20.79 -17.95
N GLU A 120 -26.00 -20.82 -16.80
CA GLU A 120 -27.02 -19.82 -16.41
C GLU A 120 -26.40 -18.42 -16.26
N PHE A 121 -25.31 -18.33 -15.49
CA PHE A 121 -24.59 -17.07 -15.32
C PHE A 121 -24.02 -16.56 -16.65
N ASN A 122 -23.44 -17.44 -17.45
CA ASN A 122 -22.76 -17.09 -18.71
C ASN A 122 -23.72 -16.57 -19.80
N ARG A 123 -25.04 -16.72 -19.62
CA ARG A 123 -26.07 -16.11 -20.48
C ARG A 123 -26.50 -14.71 -20.04
N THR A 124 -26.01 -14.22 -18.90
CA THR A 124 -26.39 -12.90 -18.40
C THR A 124 -25.62 -11.76 -19.08
N VAL A 125 -26.24 -10.58 -19.15
CA VAL A 125 -25.59 -9.35 -19.63
C VAL A 125 -24.37 -8.99 -18.75
N LEU A 126 -24.44 -9.32 -17.47
CA LEU A 126 -23.33 -9.10 -16.53
C LEU A 126 -22.11 -9.92 -16.93
N SER A 127 -22.28 -11.20 -17.16
CA SER A 127 -21.22 -12.12 -17.59
C SER A 127 -20.53 -11.63 -18.88
N PHE A 128 -21.31 -11.16 -19.85
CA PHE A 128 -20.80 -10.64 -21.11
C PHE A 128 -19.96 -9.36 -20.91
N ASN A 129 -20.37 -8.47 -20.00
CA ASN A 129 -19.70 -7.17 -19.78
C ASN A 129 -18.50 -7.24 -18.82
N LEU A 130 -18.42 -8.21 -17.92
CA LEU A 130 -17.31 -8.30 -16.94
C LEU A 130 -15.92 -8.27 -17.57
N PRO A 131 -15.59 -9.09 -18.59
CA PRO A 131 -14.28 -9.07 -19.25
C PRO A 131 -14.01 -7.73 -19.97
N TYR A 132 -15.04 -7.11 -20.51
CA TYR A 132 -14.93 -5.83 -21.19
C TYR A 132 -14.60 -4.69 -20.22
N LEU A 133 -15.32 -4.57 -19.11
CA LEU A 133 -15.07 -3.59 -18.06
C LEU A 133 -13.68 -3.77 -17.44
N THR A 134 -13.30 -5.01 -17.15
CA THR A 134 -11.97 -5.35 -16.64
C THR A 134 -10.89 -4.91 -17.61
N ARG A 135 -11.08 -5.12 -18.91
CA ARG A 135 -10.13 -4.68 -19.95
C ARG A 135 -9.97 -3.15 -19.97
N ILE A 136 -11.06 -2.38 -19.82
CA ILE A 136 -10.99 -0.92 -19.76
C ILE A 136 -10.17 -0.48 -18.53
N ILE A 137 -10.50 -1.02 -17.36
CA ILE A 137 -9.79 -0.70 -16.11
C ILE A 137 -8.30 -1.04 -16.23
N MET A 138 -7.97 -2.21 -16.75
CA MET A 138 -6.57 -2.63 -16.95
C MET A 138 -5.85 -1.71 -17.95
N THR A 139 -6.50 -1.30 -19.04
CA THR A 139 -5.90 -0.38 -20.02
C THR A 139 -5.59 0.99 -19.39
N LEU A 140 -6.51 1.54 -18.62
CA LEU A 140 -6.29 2.79 -17.87
C LEU A 140 -5.17 2.64 -16.85
N SER A 141 -5.14 1.52 -16.12
CA SER A 141 -4.08 1.22 -15.16
C SER A 141 -2.70 1.08 -15.83
N MET A 142 -2.63 0.54 -17.03
CA MET A 142 -1.38 0.47 -17.81
C MET A 142 -0.83 1.85 -18.17
N LEU A 143 -1.68 2.83 -18.50
CA LEU A 143 -1.23 4.20 -18.71
C LEU A 143 -0.58 4.79 -17.45
N GLY A 144 -1.20 4.57 -16.28
CA GLY A 144 -0.63 4.95 -14.99
C GLY A 144 0.69 4.24 -14.70
N LEU A 145 0.79 2.95 -15.00
CA LEU A 145 2.01 2.16 -14.82
C LEU A 145 3.16 2.70 -15.69
N VAL A 146 2.91 2.95 -16.98
CA VAL A 146 3.92 3.49 -17.91
C VAL A 146 4.38 4.87 -17.45
N SER A 147 3.43 5.75 -17.11
CA SER A 147 3.76 7.08 -16.59
C SER A 147 4.60 7.01 -15.32
N SER A 148 4.26 6.13 -14.39
CA SER A 148 5.02 5.92 -13.15
C SER A 148 6.42 5.35 -13.41
N ALA A 149 6.55 4.43 -14.37
CA ALA A 149 7.85 3.88 -14.77
C ALA A 149 8.77 4.96 -15.36
N VAL A 150 8.24 5.82 -16.24
CA VAL A 150 8.98 6.94 -16.81
C VAL A 150 9.38 7.94 -15.74
N LEU A 151 8.45 8.37 -14.89
CA LEU A 151 8.73 9.30 -13.79
C LEU A 151 9.76 8.74 -12.82
N SER A 152 9.68 7.46 -12.48
CA SER A 152 10.66 6.82 -11.62
C SER A 152 12.07 6.87 -12.17
N ILE A 153 12.24 6.75 -13.50
CA ILE A 153 13.56 6.85 -14.13
C ILE A 153 14.06 8.30 -14.19
N VAL A 154 13.18 9.24 -14.51
CA VAL A 154 13.51 10.66 -14.57
C VAL A 154 13.94 11.22 -13.21
N LEU A 155 13.31 10.75 -12.14
CA LEU A 155 13.60 11.19 -10.76
C LEU A 155 14.81 10.50 -10.13
N LEU A 156 15.40 9.50 -10.79
CA LEU A 156 16.59 8.82 -10.27
C LEU A 156 17.82 9.72 -10.29
N PRO A 157 18.67 9.63 -9.26
CA PRO A 157 19.97 10.29 -9.28
C PRO A 157 20.84 9.76 -10.42
N PRO A 158 21.88 10.52 -10.83
CA PRO A 158 22.82 10.10 -11.88
C PRO A 158 23.36 8.70 -11.61
N ARG A 159 23.40 7.87 -12.65
CA ARG A 159 23.82 6.48 -12.56
C ARG A 159 25.27 6.37 -12.11
N PRO A 160 25.60 5.60 -11.06
CA PRO A 160 26.97 5.28 -10.70
C PRO A 160 27.73 4.60 -11.86
N LEU A 161 28.99 4.97 -12.09
CA LEU A 161 29.81 4.47 -13.20
C LEU A 161 29.98 2.94 -13.21
N LYS A 162 29.88 2.29 -12.05
CA LYS A 162 29.97 0.83 -11.90
C LYS A 162 28.87 0.05 -12.62
N TYR A 163 27.76 0.70 -13.00
CA TYR A 163 26.64 0.04 -13.67
C TYR A 163 26.64 0.31 -15.17
N GLY A 164 26.50 -0.75 -15.99
CA GLY A 164 26.42 -0.65 -17.45
C GLY A 164 25.18 0.11 -17.96
N LYS A 165 25.22 0.58 -19.22
CA LYS A 165 24.14 1.35 -19.85
C LYS A 165 22.80 0.60 -19.87
N PHE A 166 22.81 -0.72 -19.96
CA PHE A 166 21.61 -1.58 -19.95
C PHE A 166 20.87 -1.61 -18.60
N LYS A 167 21.41 -1.01 -17.55
CA LYS A 167 20.73 -0.98 -16.24
C LYS A 167 19.37 -0.30 -16.29
N TYR A 168 19.24 0.81 -17.01
CA TYR A 168 17.94 1.49 -17.21
C TYR A 168 16.93 0.63 -17.95
N PHE A 169 17.38 -0.13 -18.95
CA PHE A 169 16.50 -1.06 -19.65
C PHE A 169 15.95 -2.14 -18.71
N TRP A 170 16.81 -2.75 -17.88
CA TRP A 170 16.36 -3.72 -16.87
C TRP A 170 15.45 -3.11 -15.81
N MET A 171 15.67 -1.86 -15.46
CA MET A 171 14.77 -1.13 -14.55
C MET A 171 13.38 -0.89 -15.15
N LEU A 172 13.27 -0.74 -16.47
CA LEU A 172 11.97 -0.71 -17.17
C LEU A 172 11.33 -2.08 -17.21
N VAL A 173 12.08 -3.12 -17.58
CA VAL A 173 11.58 -4.48 -17.71
C VAL A 173 11.00 -4.99 -16.38
N GLN A 174 11.57 -4.63 -15.23
CA GLN A 174 11.03 -5.05 -13.94
C GLN A 174 9.58 -4.55 -13.67
N TRP A 175 9.13 -3.48 -14.33
CA TRP A 175 7.75 -3.00 -14.20
C TRP A 175 6.71 -4.00 -14.74
N VAL A 176 7.12 -4.92 -15.64
CA VAL A 176 6.27 -6.01 -16.09
C VAL A 176 5.86 -6.93 -14.92
N LEU A 177 6.70 -7.02 -13.89
CA LEU A 177 6.39 -7.80 -12.68
C LEU A 177 5.49 -7.05 -11.69
N PHE A 178 5.19 -5.77 -11.94
CA PHE A 178 4.42 -4.93 -11.03
C PHE A 178 3.05 -5.55 -10.64
N PRO A 179 2.22 -6.07 -11.56
CA PRO A 179 0.96 -6.70 -11.18
C PRO A 179 1.14 -7.88 -10.23
N ALA A 180 2.14 -8.73 -10.47
CA ALA A 180 2.44 -9.86 -9.59
C ALA A 180 2.94 -9.38 -8.21
N THR A 181 3.85 -8.42 -8.18
CA THR A 181 4.37 -7.87 -6.92
C THR A 181 3.29 -7.16 -6.12
N THR A 182 2.36 -6.47 -6.77
CA THR A 182 1.23 -5.81 -6.11
C THR A 182 0.30 -6.82 -5.45
N ILE A 183 0.08 -7.98 -6.04
CA ILE A 183 -0.72 -9.05 -5.44
C ILE A 183 0.06 -9.71 -4.29
N PHE A 184 1.24 -10.27 -4.58
CA PHE A 184 1.95 -11.14 -3.64
C PHE A 184 2.66 -10.39 -2.51
N LEU A 185 3.17 -9.19 -2.78
CA LEU A 185 3.91 -8.37 -1.82
C LEU A 185 3.13 -7.12 -1.37
N GLY A 186 1.95 -6.87 -1.92
CA GLY A 186 1.05 -5.78 -1.54
C GLY A 186 -0.23 -6.30 -0.89
N SER A 187 -1.17 -6.82 -1.71
CA SER A 187 -2.52 -7.16 -1.24
C SER A 187 -2.55 -8.34 -0.27
N ILE A 188 -1.82 -9.42 -0.52
CA ILE A 188 -1.82 -10.61 0.37
C ILE A 188 -1.31 -10.24 1.78
N PRO A 189 -0.14 -9.59 1.96
CA PRO A 189 0.29 -9.19 3.30
C PRO A 189 -0.64 -8.17 3.95
N ALA A 190 -1.29 -7.28 3.17
CA ALA A 190 -2.27 -6.34 3.69
C ALA A 190 -3.54 -7.05 4.18
N LEU A 191 -4.04 -8.00 3.40
CA LEU A 191 -5.20 -8.83 3.79
C LEU A 191 -4.90 -9.65 5.04
N GLU A 192 -3.69 -10.27 5.12
CA GLU A 192 -3.27 -10.98 6.32
C GLU A 192 -3.24 -10.07 7.55
N ALA A 193 -2.66 -8.86 7.42
CA ALA A 193 -2.57 -7.90 8.52
C ALA A 193 -3.95 -7.47 9.02
N GLN A 194 -4.85 -7.10 8.11
CA GLN A 194 -6.21 -6.67 8.46
C GLN A 194 -7.04 -7.82 9.04
N THR A 195 -6.90 -9.04 8.51
CA THR A 195 -7.56 -10.22 9.07
C THR A 195 -7.06 -10.53 10.49
N ARG A 196 -5.76 -10.41 10.74
CA ARG A 196 -5.20 -10.55 12.09
C ARG A 196 -5.77 -9.50 13.06
N LEU A 197 -5.88 -8.25 12.60
CA LEU A 197 -6.46 -7.17 13.39
C LEU A 197 -7.93 -7.47 13.74
N MET A 198 -8.74 -7.90 12.77
CA MET A 198 -10.13 -8.29 12.98
C MET A 198 -10.30 -9.46 13.96
N LEU A 199 -9.34 -10.39 13.97
CA LEU A 199 -9.33 -11.55 14.87
C LEU A 199 -8.68 -11.25 16.25
N GLY A 200 -8.29 -10.00 16.51
CA GLY A 200 -7.60 -9.61 17.74
C GLY A 200 -6.19 -10.21 17.89
N LYS A 201 -5.56 -10.67 16.81
CA LYS A 201 -4.22 -11.25 16.82
C LYS A 201 -3.16 -10.18 16.63
N TYR A 202 -2.68 -9.63 17.74
CA TYR A 202 -1.63 -8.63 17.74
C TYR A 202 -0.33 -9.16 17.11
N MET A 203 0.32 -8.35 16.25
CA MET A 203 1.50 -8.79 15.49
C MET A 203 2.83 -8.50 16.19
N GLY A 204 2.86 -7.58 17.14
CA GLY A 204 4.09 -7.06 17.72
C GLY A 204 4.87 -6.17 16.73
N PHE A 205 5.78 -5.38 17.27
CA PHE A 205 6.66 -4.55 16.48
C PHE A 205 7.83 -5.38 15.93
N TRP A 206 8.02 -5.34 14.60
CA TRP A 206 9.13 -6.02 13.93
C TRP A 206 9.99 -5.02 13.16
N VAL A 207 11.26 -4.96 13.51
CA VAL A 207 12.25 -4.13 12.81
C VAL A 207 12.75 -4.86 11.58
N THR A 208 12.70 -4.20 10.42
CA THR A 208 13.23 -4.76 9.17
C THR A 208 14.75 -4.83 9.23
N PRO A 209 15.38 -6.02 9.20
CA PRO A 209 16.82 -6.14 9.18
C PRO A 209 17.36 -5.62 7.86
N LYS A 210 18.38 -4.77 7.92
CA LYS A 210 19.09 -4.24 6.76
C LYS A 210 20.54 -4.71 6.81
N SER A 211 21.01 -5.41 5.77
CA SER A 211 22.42 -5.74 5.61
C SER A 211 23.11 -4.65 4.80
N ARG A 212 24.02 -3.92 5.41
CA ARG A 212 24.96 -3.03 4.68
C ARG A 212 26.15 -3.86 4.29
N SER A 213 26.45 -3.95 2.99
CA SER A 213 27.79 -4.36 2.57
C SER A 213 28.73 -3.20 2.91
N THR A 214 29.60 -3.39 3.88
CA THR A 214 30.80 -2.53 4.06
C THR A 214 31.66 -2.78 2.84
N SER A 215 31.53 -1.93 1.82
CA SER A 215 32.48 -1.81 0.70
C SER A 215 33.38 -0.64 0.93
#